data_5581cff379fe8d9834d29145b17cea69
#
_entry.id   5581cff379fe8d9834d29145b17cea69
#
_cell.length_a   1.000
_cell.length_b   1.000
_cell.length_c   1.000
_cell.angle_alpha   90.00
_cell.angle_beta   90.00
_cell.angle_gamma   90.00
#
_symmetry.space_group_name_H-M   'P 1'
#
loop_
_entity.id
_entity.type
_entity.pdbx_description
1 polymer ?
#
loop_
_entity_poly.entity_id
_entity_poly.type
_entity_poly.pdbx_seq_one_letter_code
_entity_poly.pdbx_strand_id
1 'polypeptide(L)'
;MPLSSETSEMVKQPIRQNRLHKVLHKNLRIPPWVIRPFYRALKITGSPTQYRLRKRLAGEIVAVTKPGMTIPDRAGYRLFGPDDIEGTDRIVRYCETVYQQSRADFPPEYFQKHPHKKFLFPILEGAEFCRHPELLRFMVSRPILDAAAAYLGTVPKLTGARLCWSPENETARSSQLFHFDYEDLRQVKVFMNIFETKEDQGPLTFLPADISHQVQRAIGRVLGRVPDERIYEGGGRNHEVKLIGPPGSGAFLDTSRCLHYGSRCNRRDRVVLIIQFLNCYSAFRPTAPFTVPSDLPGFEPDLVQKLALGID
;
A
#
# COMPACT_ATOMS: atom_id res chain seq x y z
N MET A 1 13.10 21.83 -21.27
CA MET A 1 14.27 22.11 -20.45
C MET A 1 14.66 20.84 -19.73
N PRO A 2 15.90 20.34 -19.85
CA PRO A 2 16.33 19.14 -19.16
C PRO A 2 16.39 19.42 -17.65
N LEU A 3 15.77 18.53 -16.86
CA LEU A 3 15.80 18.55 -15.40
C LEU A 3 17.26 18.40 -14.93
N SER A 4 17.70 19.33 -14.08
CA SER A 4 19.05 19.36 -13.56
C SER A 4 19.39 18.07 -12.78
N SER A 5 20.62 17.62 -12.92
CA SER A 5 21.19 16.39 -12.31
C SER A 5 21.15 16.35 -10.78
N GLU A 6 20.81 17.40 -10.10
CA GLU A 6 20.76 17.50 -8.64
C GLU A 6 19.51 16.85 -8.00
N THR A 7 18.41 16.67 -8.76
CA THR A 7 17.20 16.03 -8.23
C THR A 7 17.27 14.51 -8.19
N SER A 8 18.23 13.90 -8.91
CA SER A 8 18.36 12.43 -9.00
C SER A 8 19.10 11.79 -7.80
N GLU A 9 19.88 12.57 -7.05
CA GLU A 9 20.65 12.03 -5.91
C GLU A 9 19.89 12.00 -4.57
N MET A 10 18.78 12.72 -4.45
CA MET A 10 17.99 12.74 -3.20
C MET A 10 17.13 11.50 -2.97
N VAL A 11 17.04 10.57 -3.93
CA VAL A 11 16.10 9.42 -3.87
C VAL A 11 16.72 8.15 -3.25
N LYS A 12 18.00 8.16 -2.90
CA LYS A 12 18.70 6.99 -2.33
C LYS A 12 19.15 7.17 -0.89
N GLN A 13 18.25 7.51 0.03
CA GLN A 13 18.60 7.31 1.46
C GLN A 13 18.16 5.90 1.90
N PRO A 14 19.10 5.07 2.36
CA PRO A 14 18.76 3.73 2.87
C PRO A 14 17.87 3.86 4.09
N ILE A 15 16.91 2.93 4.23
CA ILE A 15 16.03 2.78 5.38
C ILE A 15 16.84 2.98 6.67
N ARG A 16 16.74 4.15 7.29
CA ARG A 16 17.22 4.34 8.66
C ARG A 16 16.28 3.56 9.57
N GLN A 17 16.51 2.24 9.65
CA GLN A 17 15.95 1.46 10.76
C GLN A 17 16.32 2.21 12.03
N ASN A 18 15.30 2.52 12.84
CA ASN A 18 15.51 3.16 14.11
C ASN A 18 16.66 2.41 14.83
N ARG A 19 17.73 3.11 15.25
CA ARG A 19 18.91 2.48 15.88
C ARG A 19 18.50 1.49 16.97
N LEU A 20 17.48 1.84 17.74
CA LEU A 20 16.93 1.01 18.78
C LEU A 20 16.26 -0.27 18.23
N HIS A 21 15.52 -0.20 17.11
CA HIS A 21 14.96 -1.39 16.46
C HIS A 21 16.07 -2.34 15.97
N LYS A 22 17.13 -1.77 15.41
CA LYS A 22 18.31 -2.54 14.96
C LYS A 22 19.02 -3.23 16.14
N VAL A 23 19.16 -2.54 17.28
CA VAL A 23 19.73 -3.10 18.51
C VAL A 23 18.83 -4.20 19.07
N LEU A 24 17.55 -3.92 19.23
CA LEU A 24 16.59 -4.88 19.82
C LEU A 24 16.41 -6.12 18.94
N HIS A 25 16.29 -5.93 17.63
CA HIS A 25 16.02 -7.05 16.71
C HIS A 25 17.31 -7.81 16.32
N LYS A 26 18.40 -7.12 15.97
CA LYS A 26 19.65 -7.77 15.54
C LYS A 26 20.53 -8.23 16.68
N ASN A 27 20.70 -7.41 17.72
CA ASN A 27 21.62 -7.72 18.81
C ASN A 27 20.96 -8.56 19.89
N LEU A 28 19.74 -8.20 20.30
CA LEU A 28 19.01 -8.91 21.37
C LEU A 28 18.05 -9.98 20.83
N ARG A 29 17.95 -10.15 19.50
CA ARG A 29 17.09 -11.12 18.82
C ARG A 29 15.62 -11.07 19.26
N ILE A 30 15.14 -9.91 19.75
CA ILE A 30 13.75 -9.75 20.17
C ILE A 30 12.86 -9.78 18.93
N PRO A 31 11.84 -10.65 18.88
CA PRO A 31 10.98 -10.77 17.74
C PRO A 31 10.22 -9.47 17.45
N PRO A 32 10.00 -9.09 16.16
CA PRO A 32 9.27 -7.86 15.79
C PRO A 32 7.86 -7.76 16.40
N TRP A 33 7.18 -8.88 16.62
CA TRP A 33 5.84 -8.90 17.22
C TRP A 33 5.83 -8.51 18.70
N VAL A 34 6.96 -8.62 19.41
CA VAL A 34 7.13 -8.11 20.78
C VAL A 34 7.47 -6.62 20.75
N ILE A 35 8.37 -6.23 19.85
CA ILE A 35 8.89 -4.85 19.79
C ILE A 35 7.80 -3.88 19.31
N ARG A 36 6.97 -4.26 18.32
CA ARG A 36 5.98 -3.37 17.72
C ARG A 36 4.88 -2.90 18.69
N PRO A 37 4.23 -3.77 19.49
CA PRO A 37 3.27 -3.33 20.48
C PRO A 37 3.88 -2.36 21.51
N PHE A 38 5.10 -2.63 21.95
CA PHE A 38 5.82 -1.77 22.88
C PHE A 38 6.06 -0.37 22.29
N TYR A 39 6.57 -0.28 21.05
CA TYR A 39 6.77 1.01 20.39
C TYR A 39 5.46 1.74 20.17
N ARG A 40 4.39 1.02 19.81
CA ARG A 40 3.07 1.62 19.67
C ARG A 40 2.59 2.21 21.00
N ALA A 41 2.71 1.47 22.10
CA ALA A 41 2.36 1.96 23.43
C ALA A 41 3.16 3.21 23.78
N LEU A 42 4.48 3.19 23.57
CA LEU A 42 5.35 4.35 23.85
C LEU A 42 4.97 5.58 23.03
N LYS A 43 4.62 5.43 21.76
CA LYS A 43 4.15 6.55 20.93
C LYS A 43 2.80 7.10 21.40
N ILE A 44 1.88 6.22 21.82
CA ILE A 44 0.57 6.62 22.35
C ILE A 44 0.75 7.43 23.62
N THR A 45 1.62 6.97 24.55
CA THR A 45 1.91 7.71 25.78
C THR A 45 2.59 9.04 25.54
N GLY A 46 3.39 9.16 24.47
CA GLY A 46 4.00 10.42 24.06
C GLY A 46 3.05 11.44 23.41
N SER A 47 1.86 11.00 22.98
CA SER A 47 0.88 11.87 22.32
C SER A 47 -0.57 11.43 22.59
N PRO A 48 -1.00 11.38 23.86
CA PRO A 48 -2.28 10.78 24.25
C PRO A 48 -3.49 11.57 23.72
N THR A 49 -3.40 12.88 23.62
CA THR A 49 -4.48 13.75 23.12
C THR A 49 -4.73 13.46 21.63
N GLN A 50 -3.69 13.41 20.81
CA GLN A 50 -3.78 13.07 19.39
C GLN A 50 -4.32 11.65 19.20
N TYR A 51 -3.90 10.70 20.02
CA TYR A 51 -4.44 9.34 19.98
C TYR A 51 -5.94 9.31 20.25
N ARG A 52 -6.39 10.00 21.31
CA ARG A 52 -7.82 10.08 21.66
C ARG A 52 -8.64 10.73 20.55
N LEU A 53 -8.15 11.84 19.98
CA LEU A 53 -8.80 12.51 18.86
C LEU A 53 -8.98 11.57 17.66
N ARG A 54 -7.90 10.94 17.19
CA ARG A 54 -7.93 10.03 16.04
C ARG A 54 -8.81 8.80 16.29
N LYS A 55 -8.81 8.28 17.51
CA LYS A 55 -9.66 7.16 17.90
C LYS A 55 -11.14 7.56 17.94
N ARG A 56 -11.46 8.73 18.50
CA ARG A 56 -12.81 9.26 18.54
C ARG A 56 -13.36 9.45 17.12
N LEU A 57 -12.63 10.15 16.24
CA LEU A 57 -13.03 10.36 14.87
C LEU A 57 -13.23 9.04 14.10
N ALA A 58 -12.38 8.04 14.30
CA ALA A 58 -12.58 6.73 13.71
C ALA A 58 -13.86 6.05 14.25
N GLY A 59 -14.19 6.23 15.53
CA GLY A 59 -15.45 5.74 16.08
C GLY A 59 -16.68 6.41 15.47
N GLU A 60 -16.64 7.72 15.25
CA GLU A 60 -17.68 8.49 14.56
C GLU A 60 -17.85 8.00 13.11
N ILE A 61 -16.74 7.76 12.41
CA ILE A 61 -16.74 7.19 11.04
C ILE A 61 -17.44 5.82 11.02
N VAL A 62 -17.08 4.93 11.95
CA VAL A 62 -17.70 3.58 12.02
C VAL A 62 -19.21 3.65 12.14
N ALA A 63 -19.74 4.64 12.86
CA ALA A 63 -21.18 4.81 13.04
C ALA A 63 -21.92 5.19 11.74
N VAL A 64 -21.21 5.79 10.75
CA VAL A 64 -21.83 6.30 9.52
C VAL A 64 -21.35 5.59 8.24
N THR A 65 -20.24 4.81 8.31
CA THR A 65 -19.68 4.12 7.14
C THR A 65 -20.62 3.03 6.65
N LYS A 66 -20.96 3.07 5.36
CA LYS A 66 -21.83 2.07 4.73
C LYS A 66 -21.18 0.68 4.80
N PRO A 67 -21.93 -0.39 5.13
CA PRO A 67 -21.40 -1.76 5.24
C PRO A 67 -20.63 -2.21 4.00
N GLY A 68 -21.01 -1.76 2.81
CA GLY A 68 -20.34 -2.08 1.55
C GLY A 68 -18.88 -1.66 1.46
N MET A 69 -18.46 -0.64 2.19
CA MET A 69 -17.10 -0.09 2.21
C MET A 69 -16.29 -0.51 3.44
N THR A 70 -16.80 -1.42 4.26
CA THR A 70 -16.06 -1.95 5.40
C THR A 70 -15.14 -3.10 5.01
N ILE A 71 -13.95 -3.15 5.59
CA ILE A 71 -13.01 -4.26 5.45
C ILE A 71 -13.30 -5.26 6.58
N PRO A 72 -13.80 -6.47 6.28
CA PRO A 72 -14.08 -7.48 7.31
C PRO A 72 -12.78 -7.89 8.03
N ASP A 73 -12.77 -7.85 9.36
CA ASP A 73 -11.57 -8.15 10.14
C ASP A 73 -11.01 -9.55 9.87
N ARG A 74 -11.90 -10.53 9.77
CA ARG A 74 -11.53 -11.94 9.52
C ARG A 74 -10.88 -12.09 8.16
N ALA A 75 -11.43 -11.47 7.12
CA ALA A 75 -10.92 -11.57 5.76
C ALA A 75 -9.67 -10.72 5.53
N GLY A 76 -9.61 -9.51 6.14
CA GLY A 76 -8.51 -8.57 5.97
C GLY A 76 -8.49 -7.87 4.61
N TYR A 77 -9.55 -8.00 3.82
CA TYR A 77 -9.66 -7.34 2.52
C TYR A 77 -11.12 -7.00 2.17
N ARG A 78 -11.28 -6.07 1.23
CA ARG A 78 -12.54 -5.74 0.55
C ARG A 78 -12.26 -5.42 -0.91
N LEU A 79 -12.89 -6.12 -1.82
CA LEU A 79 -12.89 -5.76 -3.25
C LEU A 79 -13.88 -4.63 -3.50
N PHE A 80 -13.61 -3.80 -4.50
CA PHE A 80 -14.53 -2.77 -4.98
C PHE A 80 -14.47 -2.68 -6.51
N GLY A 81 -15.60 -2.30 -7.09
CA GLY A 81 -15.74 -2.02 -8.52
C GLY A 81 -15.50 -0.53 -8.85
N PRO A 82 -15.51 -0.18 -10.13
CA PRO A 82 -15.28 1.20 -10.58
C PRO A 82 -16.32 2.20 -10.06
N ASP A 83 -17.54 1.75 -9.78
CA ASP A 83 -18.65 2.60 -9.35
C ASP A 83 -18.78 2.73 -7.81
N ASP A 84 -17.98 1.96 -7.05
CA ASP A 84 -18.07 1.96 -5.59
C ASP A 84 -17.42 3.21 -4.95
N ILE A 85 -16.52 3.89 -5.65
CA ILE A 85 -15.83 5.09 -5.18
C ILE A 85 -16.03 6.20 -6.20
N GLU A 86 -16.66 7.29 -5.77
CA GLU A 86 -16.91 8.44 -6.63
C GLU A 86 -15.63 9.01 -7.25
N GLY A 87 -15.68 9.33 -8.54
CA GLY A 87 -14.56 9.90 -9.29
C GLY A 87 -13.51 8.90 -9.76
N THR A 88 -13.70 7.59 -9.53
CA THR A 88 -12.79 6.54 -9.99
C THR A 88 -12.50 6.63 -11.48
N ASP A 89 -13.53 6.82 -12.30
CA ASP A 89 -13.42 6.95 -13.76
C ASP A 89 -12.50 8.11 -14.18
N ARG A 90 -12.63 9.26 -13.50
CA ARG A 90 -11.79 10.44 -13.74
C ARG A 90 -10.33 10.15 -13.36
N ILE A 91 -10.12 9.50 -12.23
CA ILE A 91 -8.77 9.15 -11.75
C ILE A 91 -8.11 8.10 -12.63
N VAL A 92 -8.86 7.13 -13.12
CA VAL A 92 -8.37 6.15 -14.09
C VAL A 92 -7.85 6.88 -15.33
N ARG A 93 -8.67 7.71 -15.98
CA ARG A 93 -8.25 8.49 -17.16
C ARG A 93 -7.04 9.40 -16.88
N TYR A 94 -6.99 9.99 -15.71
CA TYR A 94 -5.84 10.81 -15.29
C TYR A 94 -4.56 9.97 -15.20
N CYS A 95 -4.63 8.81 -14.54
CA CYS A 95 -3.49 7.89 -14.42
C CYS A 95 -3.06 7.32 -15.77
N GLU A 96 -4.00 7.05 -16.67
CA GLU A 96 -3.70 6.64 -18.07
C GLU A 96 -2.90 7.71 -18.80
N THR A 97 -3.31 8.98 -18.68
CA THR A 97 -2.60 10.12 -19.27
C THR A 97 -1.17 10.23 -18.72
N VAL A 98 -1.01 10.14 -17.39
CA VAL A 98 0.31 10.16 -16.73
C VAL A 98 1.17 9.00 -17.21
N TYR A 99 0.60 7.80 -17.32
CA TYR A 99 1.31 6.63 -17.84
C TYR A 99 1.79 6.84 -19.28
N GLN A 100 0.92 7.32 -20.18
CA GLN A 100 1.26 7.54 -21.59
C GLN A 100 2.38 8.58 -21.75
N GLN A 101 2.33 9.65 -20.98
CA GLN A 101 3.37 10.68 -20.98
C GLN A 101 4.71 10.14 -20.46
N SER A 102 4.67 9.38 -19.36
CA SER A 102 5.88 8.85 -18.72
C SER A 102 6.49 7.69 -19.51
N ARG A 103 5.69 6.91 -20.26
CA ARG A 103 6.19 5.77 -21.03
C ARG A 103 7.22 6.19 -22.09
N ALA A 104 7.07 7.38 -22.65
CA ALA A 104 8.02 7.93 -23.61
C ALA A 104 9.41 8.21 -22.98
N ASP A 105 9.43 8.48 -21.67
CA ASP A 105 10.64 8.80 -20.91
C ASP A 105 11.37 7.55 -20.36
N PHE A 106 10.79 6.35 -20.54
CA PHE A 106 11.40 5.08 -20.17
C PHE A 106 11.99 4.35 -21.37
N PRO A 107 13.18 4.76 -21.87
CA PRO A 107 13.83 4.06 -22.97
C PRO A 107 14.23 2.63 -22.54
N PRO A 108 14.40 1.69 -23.49
CA PRO A 108 14.78 0.32 -23.18
C PRO A 108 16.01 0.18 -22.27
N GLU A 109 16.93 1.13 -22.33
CA GLU A 109 18.13 1.18 -21.48
C GLU A 109 17.82 1.45 -20.00
N TYR A 110 16.69 2.10 -19.68
CA TYR A 110 16.24 2.29 -18.31
C TYR A 110 16.04 0.95 -17.60
N PHE A 111 15.50 -0.02 -18.31
CA PHE A 111 15.27 -1.37 -17.77
C PHE A 111 16.55 -2.16 -17.55
N GLN A 112 17.62 -1.82 -18.29
CA GLN A 112 18.94 -2.43 -18.09
C GLN A 112 19.64 -1.89 -16.84
N LYS A 113 19.43 -0.61 -16.51
CA LYS A 113 20.04 0.06 -15.34
C LYS A 113 19.40 -0.32 -13.99
N HIS A 114 18.20 -0.88 -13.98
CA HIS A 114 17.46 -1.26 -12.78
C HIS A 114 17.23 -2.78 -12.69
N PRO A 115 18.29 -3.59 -12.54
CA PRO A 115 18.21 -5.06 -12.67
C PRO A 115 17.37 -5.73 -11.56
N HIS A 116 17.13 -5.06 -10.42
CA HIS A 116 16.53 -5.71 -9.25
C HIS A 116 15.01 -5.76 -9.23
N LYS A 117 14.30 -4.93 -10.03
CA LYS A 117 12.83 -4.90 -10.10
C LYS A 117 12.31 -4.67 -11.52
N LYS A 118 12.75 -5.49 -12.47
CA LYS A 118 12.32 -5.39 -13.89
C LYS A 118 10.83 -5.71 -14.14
N PHE A 119 10.02 -5.92 -13.11
CA PHE A 119 8.63 -6.33 -13.23
C PHE A 119 7.63 -5.32 -12.63
N LEU A 120 8.07 -4.28 -11.94
CA LEU A 120 7.21 -3.25 -11.34
C LEU A 120 7.97 -1.94 -11.20
N PHE A 121 7.64 -0.97 -12.04
CA PHE A 121 8.31 0.33 -12.11
C PHE A 121 7.40 1.42 -11.56
N PRO A 122 7.84 2.23 -10.58
CA PRO A 122 7.09 3.41 -10.17
C PRO A 122 7.17 4.46 -11.29
N ILE A 123 6.00 4.91 -11.77
CA ILE A 123 5.81 6.06 -12.66
C ILE A 123 5.75 7.33 -11.82
N LEU A 124 4.99 7.25 -10.72
CA LEU A 124 4.96 8.28 -9.68
C LEU A 124 5.20 7.61 -8.33
N GLU A 125 6.01 8.23 -7.47
CA GLU A 125 6.25 7.71 -6.12
C GLU A 125 6.39 8.85 -5.09
N GLY A 126 5.76 8.69 -3.94
CA GLY A 126 5.96 9.56 -2.78
C GLY A 126 5.61 11.02 -3.04
N ALA A 127 6.55 11.93 -2.84
CA ALA A 127 6.33 13.38 -2.94
C ALA A 127 5.94 13.87 -4.34
N GLU A 128 6.18 13.08 -5.39
CA GLU A 128 5.76 13.44 -6.76
C GLU A 128 4.24 13.61 -6.86
N PHE A 129 3.47 12.86 -6.06
CA PHE A 129 2.02 13.02 -6.00
C PHE A 129 1.56 14.42 -5.58
N CYS A 130 2.40 15.21 -4.90
CA CYS A 130 2.06 16.59 -4.55
C CYS A 130 1.92 17.50 -5.78
N ARG A 131 2.46 17.10 -6.93
CA ARG A 131 2.27 17.79 -8.21
C ARG A 131 0.98 17.38 -8.93
N HIS A 132 0.25 16.42 -8.38
CA HIS A 132 -0.97 15.84 -8.92
C HIS A 132 -2.13 15.97 -7.90
N PRO A 133 -2.67 17.18 -7.68
CA PRO A 133 -3.65 17.45 -6.61
C PRO A 133 -4.93 16.61 -6.76
N GLU A 134 -5.31 16.23 -7.96
CA GLU A 134 -6.45 15.34 -8.18
C GLU A 134 -6.23 13.95 -7.61
N LEU A 135 -5.03 13.40 -7.79
CA LEU A 135 -4.66 12.11 -7.20
C LEU A 135 -4.63 12.20 -5.68
N LEU A 136 -4.06 13.27 -5.12
CA LEU A 136 -4.07 13.50 -3.66
C LEU A 136 -5.48 13.53 -3.09
N ARG A 137 -6.39 14.30 -3.71
CA ARG A 137 -7.81 14.38 -3.29
C ARG A 137 -8.46 13.02 -3.30
N PHE A 138 -8.27 12.26 -4.37
CA PHE A 138 -8.83 10.91 -4.49
C PHE A 138 -8.28 9.98 -3.41
N MET A 139 -6.96 9.96 -3.21
CA MET A 139 -6.31 9.10 -2.22
C MET A 139 -6.79 9.34 -0.79
N VAL A 140 -7.17 10.58 -0.45
CA VAL A 140 -7.72 10.94 0.85
C VAL A 140 -9.23 11.21 0.81
N SER A 141 -9.91 10.77 -0.24
CA SER A 141 -11.38 10.87 -0.29
C SER A 141 -12.04 10.11 0.84
N ARG A 142 -13.21 10.59 1.29
CA ARG A 142 -13.88 10.01 2.46
C ARG A 142 -14.16 8.51 2.32
N PRO A 143 -14.62 7.97 1.16
CA PRO A 143 -14.83 6.54 1.01
C PRO A 143 -13.56 5.72 1.29
N ILE A 144 -12.40 6.20 0.84
CA ILE A 144 -11.11 5.53 1.03
C ILE A 144 -10.64 5.66 2.48
N LEU A 145 -10.65 6.89 3.02
CA LEU A 145 -10.19 7.14 4.40
C LEU A 145 -11.08 6.49 5.44
N ASP A 146 -12.40 6.53 5.25
CA ASP A 146 -13.36 5.99 6.19
C ASP A 146 -13.24 4.46 6.29
N ALA A 147 -13.08 3.78 5.16
CA ALA A 147 -12.80 2.33 5.15
C ALA A 147 -11.49 1.99 5.88
N ALA A 148 -10.43 2.75 5.61
CA ALA A 148 -9.13 2.54 6.25
C ALA A 148 -9.17 2.87 7.76
N ALA A 149 -9.84 3.97 8.17
CA ALA A 149 -9.97 4.39 9.56
C ALA A 149 -10.82 3.41 10.37
N ALA A 150 -11.94 2.95 9.82
CA ALA A 150 -12.79 1.93 10.44
C ALA A 150 -12.00 0.63 10.71
N TYR A 151 -11.24 0.17 9.73
CA TYR A 151 -10.44 -1.05 9.87
C TYR A 151 -9.28 -0.92 10.86
N LEU A 152 -8.57 0.21 10.84
CA LEU A 152 -7.42 0.46 11.70
C LEU A 152 -7.78 0.92 13.12
N GLY A 153 -9.07 1.30 13.35
CA GLY A 153 -9.58 1.79 14.63
C GLY A 153 -9.02 3.16 15.05
N THR A 154 -8.39 3.86 14.14
CA THR A 154 -7.89 5.24 14.30
C THR A 154 -7.79 5.88 12.93
N VAL A 155 -7.97 7.21 12.83
CA VAL A 155 -7.66 7.92 11.58
C VAL A 155 -6.21 7.66 11.21
N PRO A 156 -5.93 7.01 10.06
CA PRO A 156 -4.58 6.63 9.68
C PRO A 156 -3.77 7.81 9.14
N LYS A 157 -2.51 7.55 8.84
CA LYS A 157 -1.66 8.43 8.05
C LYS A 157 -1.45 7.84 6.65
N LEU A 158 -1.57 8.66 5.62
CA LEU A 158 -1.11 8.34 4.27
C LEU A 158 0.42 8.31 4.31
N THR A 159 1.00 7.15 4.12
CA THR A 159 2.45 6.93 4.30
C THR A 159 3.17 6.59 3.02
N GLY A 160 2.43 6.35 1.95
CA GLY A 160 3.00 6.10 0.64
C GLY A 160 1.94 6.05 -0.45
N ALA A 161 2.33 6.43 -1.63
CA ALA A 161 1.56 6.24 -2.85
C ALA A 161 2.50 5.91 -4.00
N ARG A 162 2.03 5.07 -4.93
CA ARG A 162 2.75 4.70 -6.14
C ARG A 162 1.76 4.49 -7.27
N LEU A 163 2.05 5.08 -8.40
CA LEU A 163 1.51 4.65 -9.67
C LEU A 163 2.57 3.78 -10.34
N CYS A 164 2.29 2.50 -10.50
CA CYS A 164 3.27 1.53 -10.97
C CYS A 164 2.87 0.93 -12.31
N TRP A 165 3.85 0.81 -13.19
CA TRP A 165 3.77 0.02 -14.42
C TRP A 165 4.45 -1.32 -14.23
N SER A 166 3.76 -2.39 -14.62
CA SER A 166 4.28 -3.75 -14.67
C SER A 166 4.27 -4.21 -16.13
N PRO A 167 5.43 -4.17 -16.82
CA PRO A 167 5.53 -4.62 -18.18
C PRO A 167 5.37 -6.14 -18.31
N GLU A 168 5.23 -6.61 -19.54
CA GLU A 168 5.34 -8.01 -19.86
C GLU A 168 6.62 -8.61 -19.29
N ASN A 169 6.49 -9.74 -18.59
CA ASN A 169 7.63 -10.44 -17.99
C ASN A 169 7.27 -11.89 -17.66
N GLU A 170 8.28 -12.76 -17.66
CA GLU A 170 8.18 -14.18 -17.31
C GLU A 170 8.77 -14.49 -15.91
N THR A 171 8.96 -13.48 -15.09
CA THR A 171 9.66 -13.64 -13.81
C THR A 171 8.72 -14.00 -12.66
N ALA A 172 9.26 -14.77 -11.69
CA ALA A 172 8.62 -15.12 -10.43
C ALA A 172 9.63 -15.00 -9.29
N ARG A 173 9.97 -13.76 -8.88
CA ARG A 173 10.99 -13.46 -7.88
C ARG A 173 10.65 -12.25 -7.02
N SER A 174 11.29 -12.07 -5.88
CA SER A 174 11.08 -10.95 -4.98
C SER A 174 9.60 -10.83 -4.55
N SER A 175 8.93 -9.69 -4.74
CA SER A 175 7.50 -9.49 -4.42
C SER A 175 6.54 -10.20 -5.37
N GLN A 176 7.04 -10.94 -6.33
CA GLN A 176 6.28 -11.88 -7.13
C GLN A 176 6.10 -13.26 -6.46
N LEU A 177 6.73 -13.50 -5.32
CA LEU A 177 6.49 -14.66 -4.46
C LEU A 177 5.61 -14.25 -3.29
N PHE A 178 4.87 -15.18 -2.71
CA PHE A 178 4.04 -14.93 -1.54
C PHE A 178 4.85 -14.32 -0.39
N HIS A 179 4.34 -13.25 0.20
CA HIS A 179 4.96 -12.56 1.33
C HIS A 179 3.94 -11.77 2.13
N PHE A 180 4.33 -11.39 3.33
CA PHE A 180 3.68 -10.33 4.10
C PHE A 180 4.49 -9.05 4.00
N ASP A 181 3.80 -7.92 4.09
CA ASP A 181 4.44 -6.66 4.37
C ASP A 181 4.62 -6.48 5.89
N TYR A 182 5.73 -5.88 6.28
CA TYR A 182 6.10 -5.81 7.70
C TYR A 182 6.14 -4.38 8.25
N GLU A 183 5.47 -3.44 7.60
CA GLU A 183 5.46 -2.03 8.00
C GLU A 183 4.71 -1.81 9.32
N ASP A 184 3.61 -2.54 9.55
CA ASP A 184 2.87 -2.48 10.82
C ASP A 184 2.26 -3.86 11.16
N LEU A 185 1.59 -3.94 12.33
CA LEU A 185 0.78 -5.10 12.72
C LEU A 185 -0.50 -5.22 11.89
N ARG A 186 -1.07 -4.05 11.54
CA ARG A 186 -2.18 -3.86 10.63
C ARG A 186 -1.90 -2.67 9.76
N GLN A 187 -2.17 -2.80 8.49
CA GLN A 187 -2.08 -1.71 7.52
C GLN A 187 -3.16 -1.87 6.46
N VAL A 188 -3.43 -0.81 5.74
CA VAL A 188 -4.31 -0.86 4.59
C VAL A 188 -3.54 -0.38 3.38
N LYS A 189 -3.44 -1.23 2.37
CA LYS A 189 -3.08 -0.79 1.02
C LYS A 189 -4.31 -0.86 0.14
N VAL A 190 -4.53 0.22 -0.62
CA VAL A 190 -5.52 0.24 -1.68
C VAL A 190 -4.79 -0.03 -2.97
N PHE A 191 -5.23 -1.02 -3.71
CA PHE A 191 -4.76 -1.32 -5.07
C PHE A 191 -5.90 -1.05 -6.02
N MET A 192 -5.66 -0.29 -7.08
CA MET A 192 -6.66 0.02 -8.11
C MET A 192 -6.05 -0.20 -9.48
N ASN A 193 -6.68 -1.04 -10.28
CA ASN A 193 -6.28 -1.30 -11.66
C ASN A 193 -6.61 -0.09 -12.54
N ILE A 194 -5.63 0.41 -13.28
CA ILE A 194 -5.81 1.53 -14.22
C ILE A 194 -6.26 1.02 -15.58
N PHE A 195 -5.79 -0.16 -15.98
CA PHE A 195 -6.30 -0.87 -17.18
C PHE A 195 -7.13 -2.08 -16.75
N GLU A 196 -7.92 -2.62 -17.71
CA GLU A 196 -8.52 -3.93 -17.52
C GLU A 196 -7.40 -4.92 -17.17
N THR A 197 -7.62 -5.70 -16.12
CA THR A 197 -6.65 -6.69 -15.65
C THR A 197 -7.28 -8.07 -15.70
N LYS A 198 -6.66 -8.98 -16.47
CA LYS A 198 -7.03 -10.38 -16.65
C LYS A 198 -6.07 -11.31 -15.90
N GLU A 199 -6.36 -12.59 -15.87
CA GLU A 199 -5.54 -13.58 -15.16
C GLU A 199 -4.09 -13.65 -15.66
N ASP A 200 -3.87 -13.46 -16.97
CA ASP A 200 -2.58 -13.52 -17.62
C ASP A 200 -1.77 -12.21 -17.56
N GLN A 201 -2.27 -11.20 -16.83
CA GLN A 201 -1.63 -9.89 -16.70
C GLN A 201 -0.97 -9.69 -15.32
N GLY A 202 -0.64 -10.77 -14.62
CA GLY A 202 0.00 -10.73 -13.31
C GLY A 202 -0.80 -9.97 -12.25
N PRO A 203 -2.10 -10.28 -12.06
CA PRO A 203 -2.93 -9.58 -11.09
C PRO A 203 -2.33 -9.66 -9.69
N LEU A 204 -2.67 -8.70 -8.84
CA LEU A 204 -2.48 -8.87 -7.41
C LEU A 204 -3.27 -10.11 -6.97
N THR A 205 -2.56 -11.08 -6.39
CA THR A 205 -3.13 -12.31 -5.87
C THR A 205 -2.83 -12.41 -4.38
N PHE A 206 -3.82 -12.80 -3.58
CA PHE A 206 -3.65 -12.88 -2.14
C PHE A 206 -4.55 -13.95 -1.52
N LEU A 207 -4.18 -14.36 -0.30
CA LEU A 207 -5.01 -15.18 0.56
C LEU A 207 -5.69 -14.31 1.62
N PRO A 208 -6.98 -14.55 1.95
CA PRO A 208 -7.64 -13.93 3.09
C PRO A 208 -6.80 -14.06 4.38
N ALA A 209 -6.94 -13.11 5.31
CA ALA A 209 -6.11 -13.07 6.51
C ALA A 209 -6.25 -14.31 7.40
N ASP A 210 -7.45 -14.86 7.55
CA ASP A 210 -7.69 -16.11 8.30
C ASP A 210 -7.04 -17.32 7.62
N ILE A 211 -7.13 -17.42 6.29
CA ILE A 211 -6.45 -18.45 5.51
C ILE A 211 -4.93 -18.28 5.56
N SER A 212 -4.43 -17.08 5.41
CA SER A 212 -2.99 -16.77 5.55
C SER A 212 -2.46 -17.21 6.92
N HIS A 213 -3.24 -17.02 7.98
CA HIS A 213 -2.90 -17.47 9.31
C HIS A 213 -2.96 -19.01 9.46
N GLN A 214 -3.92 -19.68 8.81
CA GLN A 214 -3.97 -21.15 8.78
C GLN A 214 -2.75 -21.72 8.06
N VAL A 215 -2.40 -21.17 6.89
CA VAL A 215 -1.19 -21.55 6.15
C VAL A 215 0.05 -21.39 7.02
N GLN A 216 0.21 -20.25 7.71
CA GLN A 216 1.34 -20.04 8.63
C GLN A 216 1.42 -21.06 9.77
N ARG A 217 0.28 -21.53 10.29
CA ARG A 217 0.28 -22.60 11.31
C ARG A 217 0.74 -23.93 10.74
N ALA A 218 0.36 -24.26 9.52
CA ALA A 218 0.69 -25.51 8.86
C ALA A 218 2.17 -25.58 8.45
N ILE A 219 2.69 -24.51 7.83
CA ILE A 219 4.06 -24.49 7.26
C ILE A 219 5.12 -23.86 8.18
N GLY A 220 4.71 -23.36 9.36
CA GLY A 220 5.56 -22.58 10.24
C GLY A 220 5.59 -21.08 9.86
N ARG A 221 6.32 -20.31 10.64
CA ARG A 221 6.38 -18.86 10.48
C ARG A 221 6.97 -18.45 9.12
N VAL A 222 6.21 -17.70 8.35
CA VAL A 222 6.69 -17.10 7.10
C VAL A 222 7.56 -15.88 7.41
N LEU A 223 8.82 -15.97 7.04
CA LEU A 223 9.80 -14.87 7.11
C LEU A 223 10.33 -14.61 5.70
N GLY A 224 9.92 -13.52 5.08
CA GLY A 224 10.36 -13.17 3.73
C GLY A 224 9.46 -13.72 2.62
N ARG A 225 10.07 -14.22 1.56
CA ARG A 225 9.37 -14.70 0.34
C ARG A 225 9.24 -16.20 0.38
N VAL A 226 8.05 -16.70 -0.01
CA VAL A 226 7.73 -18.13 0.05
C VAL A 226 7.28 -18.60 -1.33
N PRO A 227 7.85 -19.70 -1.84
CA PRO A 227 7.38 -20.34 -3.06
C PRO A 227 5.96 -20.85 -2.94
N ASP A 228 5.26 -20.96 -4.07
CA ASP A 228 3.86 -21.38 -4.14
C ASP A 228 3.63 -22.77 -3.58
N GLU A 229 4.53 -23.70 -3.90
CA GLU A 229 4.45 -25.11 -3.48
C GLU A 229 4.27 -25.21 -1.96
N ARG A 230 5.06 -24.43 -1.22
CA ARG A 230 4.99 -24.43 0.23
C ARG A 230 3.70 -23.80 0.77
N ILE A 231 3.18 -22.76 0.10
CA ILE A 231 1.89 -22.17 0.46
C ILE A 231 0.75 -23.15 0.19
N TYR A 232 0.84 -23.88 -0.92
CA TYR A 232 -0.15 -24.88 -1.32
C TYR A 232 -0.15 -26.13 -0.43
N GLU A 233 1.02 -26.58 0.02
CA GLU A 233 1.15 -27.61 1.07
C GLU A 233 0.43 -27.19 2.36
N GLY A 234 0.43 -25.89 2.69
CA GLY A 234 -0.31 -25.32 3.81
C GLY A 234 -1.81 -25.12 3.57
N GLY A 235 -2.34 -25.54 2.42
CA GLY A 235 -3.77 -25.46 2.07
C GLY A 235 -4.19 -24.14 1.40
N GLY A 236 -3.25 -23.32 0.94
CA GLY A 236 -3.55 -22.00 0.37
C GLY A 236 -4.17 -22.00 -1.03
N ARG A 237 -3.89 -23.02 -1.86
CA ARG A 237 -4.21 -23.05 -3.31
C ARG A 237 -5.66 -22.67 -3.66
N ASN A 238 -6.63 -23.21 -2.98
CA ASN A 238 -8.06 -23.06 -3.31
C ASN A 238 -8.68 -21.77 -2.71
N HIS A 239 -7.88 -20.93 -2.09
CA HIS A 239 -8.32 -19.72 -1.41
C HIS A 239 -7.72 -18.45 -1.99
N GLU A 240 -7.05 -18.55 -3.13
CA GLU A 240 -6.50 -17.38 -3.82
C GLU A 240 -7.60 -16.45 -4.31
N VAL A 241 -7.46 -15.19 -3.98
CA VAL A 241 -8.27 -14.10 -4.51
C VAL A 241 -7.39 -13.29 -5.47
N LYS A 242 -7.84 -13.13 -6.70
CA LYS A 242 -7.14 -12.36 -7.74
C LYS A 242 -7.87 -11.06 -8.00
N LEU A 243 -7.13 -9.95 -8.01
CA LEU A 243 -7.67 -8.64 -8.36
C LEU A 243 -7.73 -8.51 -9.89
N ILE A 244 -8.77 -9.07 -10.48
CA ILE A 244 -9.10 -8.97 -11.91
C ILE A 244 -10.35 -8.10 -12.09
N GLY A 245 -10.51 -7.50 -13.27
CA GLY A 245 -11.69 -6.70 -13.61
C GLY A 245 -11.38 -5.51 -14.49
N PRO A 246 -12.42 -4.69 -14.79
CA PRO A 246 -12.29 -3.49 -15.59
C PRO A 246 -11.43 -2.41 -14.91
N PRO A 247 -11.03 -1.36 -15.65
CA PRO A 247 -10.39 -0.18 -15.07
C PRO A 247 -11.18 0.37 -13.88
N GLY A 248 -10.49 0.74 -12.81
CA GLY A 248 -11.11 1.19 -11.55
C GLY A 248 -11.46 0.09 -10.56
N SER A 249 -11.44 -1.19 -10.98
CA SER A 249 -11.55 -2.30 -10.01
C SER A 249 -10.38 -2.31 -9.05
N GLY A 250 -10.64 -2.53 -7.76
CA GLY A 250 -9.61 -2.45 -6.75
C GLY A 250 -9.86 -3.31 -5.51
N ALA A 251 -8.93 -3.21 -4.58
CA ALA A 251 -8.99 -3.88 -3.30
C ALA A 251 -8.42 -3.02 -2.18
N PHE A 252 -9.12 -2.95 -1.06
CA PHE A 252 -8.51 -2.67 0.23
C PHE A 252 -7.91 -3.96 0.76
N LEU A 253 -6.65 -3.96 1.14
CA LEU A 253 -5.95 -5.17 1.57
C LEU A 253 -5.05 -4.89 2.77
N ASP A 254 -5.19 -5.68 3.82
CA ASP A 254 -4.22 -5.71 4.91
C ASP A 254 -3.04 -6.60 4.51
N THR A 255 -2.05 -6.02 3.87
CA THR A 255 -0.88 -6.74 3.37
C THR A 255 0.05 -7.24 4.49
N SER A 256 -0.17 -6.83 5.74
CA SER A 256 0.55 -7.40 6.89
C SER A 256 -0.08 -8.69 7.41
N ARG A 257 -1.34 -8.99 7.03
CA ARG A 257 -2.07 -10.17 7.47
C ARG A 257 -2.45 -11.12 6.33
N CYS A 258 -2.49 -10.61 5.09
CA CYS A 258 -2.79 -11.36 3.88
C CYS A 258 -1.50 -11.69 3.14
N LEU A 259 -1.19 -12.98 2.98
CA LEU A 259 -0.14 -13.43 2.07
C LEU A 259 -0.49 -13.01 0.67
N HIS A 260 0.42 -12.34 -0.03
CA HIS A 260 0.13 -11.77 -1.34
C HIS A 260 1.36 -11.73 -2.26
N TYR A 261 1.09 -11.64 -3.56
CA TYR A 261 2.06 -11.36 -4.60
C TYR A 261 1.40 -10.61 -5.77
N GLY A 262 2.19 -10.10 -6.71
CA GLY A 262 1.67 -9.48 -7.93
C GLY A 262 2.74 -9.32 -8.99
N SER A 263 2.32 -8.89 -10.19
CA SER A 263 3.23 -8.61 -11.32
C SER A 263 4.04 -9.83 -11.79
N ARG A 264 3.48 -11.01 -11.69
CA ARG A 264 4.11 -12.29 -12.02
C ARG A 264 3.64 -12.77 -13.39
N CYS A 265 4.57 -13.14 -14.25
CA CYS A 265 4.30 -13.74 -15.56
C CYS A 265 3.26 -12.96 -16.37
N ASN A 266 3.44 -11.65 -16.47
CA ASN A 266 2.55 -10.79 -17.23
C ASN A 266 2.72 -11.03 -18.71
N ARG A 267 1.65 -11.29 -19.44
CA ARG A 267 1.61 -11.34 -20.89
C ARG A 267 1.27 -9.99 -21.55
N ARG A 268 0.93 -9.01 -20.75
CA ARG A 268 0.62 -7.62 -21.18
C ARG A 268 0.99 -6.64 -20.08
N ASP A 269 1.16 -5.40 -20.46
CA ASP A 269 1.35 -4.30 -19.53
C ASP A 269 0.18 -4.17 -18.54
N ARG A 270 0.51 -3.94 -17.28
CA ARG A 270 -0.45 -3.61 -16.23
C ARG A 270 -0.03 -2.32 -15.52
N VAL A 271 -0.97 -1.43 -15.29
CA VAL A 271 -0.77 -0.22 -14.47
C VAL A 271 -1.66 -0.29 -13.25
N VAL A 272 -1.09 -0.01 -12.08
CA VAL A 272 -1.79 -0.08 -10.80
C VAL A 272 -1.45 1.13 -9.94
N LEU A 273 -2.48 1.77 -9.38
CA LEU A 273 -2.33 2.76 -8.32
C LEU A 273 -2.32 2.03 -6.97
N ILE A 274 -1.31 2.30 -6.17
CA ILE A 274 -1.14 1.72 -4.82
C ILE A 274 -1.09 2.86 -3.82
N ILE A 275 -1.97 2.82 -2.81
CA ILE A 275 -2.06 3.82 -1.74
C ILE A 275 -1.82 3.10 -0.42
N GLN A 276 -0.99 3.62 0.47
CA GLN A 276 -0.65 2.98 1.74
C GLN A 276 -1.04 3.82 2.94
N PHE A 277 -1.82 3.23 3.82
CA PHE A 277 -2.22 3.79 5.11
C PHE A 277 -1.63 2.98 6.26
N LEU A 278 -0.94 3.66 7.16
CA LEU A 278 -0.47 3.10 8.42
C LEU A 278 -1.13 3.82 9.61
N ASN A 279 -1.19 3.11 10.72
CA ASN A 279 -1.50 3.76 11.98
C ASN A 279 -0.38 4.79 12.30
N CYS A 280 -0.73 6.02 12.67
CA CYS A 280 0.25 7.05 13.00
C CYS A 280 1.13 6.68 14.22
N TYR A 281 0.72 5.68 14.99
CA TYR A 281 1.44 5.09 16.13
C TYR A 281 2.19 3.81 15.75
N SER A 282 2.29 3.48 14.44
CA SER A 282 3.13 2.40 13.95
C SER A 282 4.58 2.55 14.43
N ALA A 283 5.21 1.44 14.74
CA ALA A 283 6.64 1.41 15.06
C ALA A 283 7.52 1.76 13.86
N PHE A 284 6.97 1.58 12.67
CA PHE A 284 7.68 1.79 11.41
C PHE A 284 7.66 3.26 11.01
N ARG A 285 8.80 3.78 10.61
CA ARG A 285 8.89 5.07 9.94
C ARG A 285 9.11 4.80 8.45
N PRO A 286 8.27 5.33 7.55
CA PRO A 286 8.52 5.21 6.12
C PRO A 286 9.90 5.77 5.77
N THR A 287 10.53 5.16 4.80
CA THR A 287 11.89 5.52 4.35
C THR A 287 11.96 6.93 3.79
N ALA A 288 10.92 7.30 3.05
CA ALA A 288 10.65 8.66 2.62
C ALA A 288 9.29 9.05 3.22
N PRO A 289 9.21 9.97 4.17
CA PRO A 289 7.92 10.45 4.65
C PRO A 289 7.20 11.07 3.46
N PHE A 290 5.94 10.65 3.26
CA PHE A 290 5.06 11.31 2.33
C PHE A 290 4.69 12.65 2.95
N THR A 291 5.46 13.68 2.64
CA THR A 291 5.25 15.03 3.17
C THR A 291 4.45 15.81 2.16
N VAL A 292 3.25 16.16 2.53
CA VAL A 292 2.34 16.97 1.73
C VAL A 292 2.53 18.43 2.14
N PRO A 293 2.66 19.37 1.20
CA PRO A 293 2.66 20.79 1.50
C PRO A 293 1.37 21.19 2.25
N SER A 294 1.48 22.14 3.17
CA SER A 294 0.32 22.67 3.90
C SER A 294 -0.65 23.43 2.98
N ASP A 295 -0.10 24.00 1.91
CA ASP A 295 -0.88 24.67 0.87
C ASP A 295 -1.06 23.72 -0.32
N LEU A 296 -2.32 23.36 -0.56
CA LEU A 296 -2.76 22.52 -1.67
C LEU A 296 -3.75 23.33 -2.52
N PRO A 297 -3.31 23.98 -3.59
CA PRO A 297 -4.18 24.84 -4.40
C PRO A 297 -5.49 24.13 -4.81
N GLY A 298 -6.61 24.76 -4.49
CA GLY A 298 -7.94 24.25 -4.82
C GLY A 298 -8.35 22.99 -4.07
N PHE A 299 -7.71 22.63 -2.95
CA PHE A 299 -8.11 21.56 -2.07
C PHE A 299 -8.14 22.03 -0.61
N GLU A 300 -9.34 22.05 -0.03
CA GLU A 300 -9.59 22.37 1.38
C GLU A 300 -9.91 21.07 2.14
N PRO A 301 -8.90 20.40 2.70
CA PRO A 301 -9.10 19.14 3.40
C PRO A 301 -9.86 19.34 4.71
N ASP A 302 -10.80 18.46 5.01
CA ASP A 302 -11.44 18.37 6.33
C ASP A 302 -10.44 17.88 7.40
N LEU A 303 -10.87 17.88 8.67
CA LEU A 303 -10.01 17.46 9.79
C LEU A 303 -9.46 16.03 9.63
N VAL A 304 -10.27 15.09 9.12
CA VAL A 304 -9.85 13.69 8.93
C VAL A 304 -8.79 13.61 7.83
N GLN A 305 -9.00 14.35 6.74
CA GLN A 305 -8.05 14.45 5.63
C GLN A 305 -6.75 15.13 6.04
N LYS A 306 -6.84 16.24 6.80
CA LYS A 306 -5.66 16.91 7.38
C LYS A 306 -4.83 15.96 8.24
N LEU A 307 -5.47 15.25 9.15
CA LEU A 307 -4.82 14.25 9.98
C LEU A 307 -4.17 13.14 9.15
N ALA A 308 -4.82 12.67 8.08
CA ALA A 308 -4.27 11.63 7.21
C ALA A 308 -3.07 12.14 6.41
N LEU A 309 -3.12 13.35 5.92
CA LEU A 309 -2.02 14.00 5.20
C LEU A 309 -0.88 14.43 6.14
N GLY A 310 -1.15 14.63 7.42
CA GLY A 310 -0.19 15.12 8.40
C GLY A 310 0.11 16.61 8.25
N ILE A 311 -0.90 17.38 7.83
CA ILE A 311 -0.92 18.85 7.79
C ILE A 311 -1.79 19.38 8.92
N ASP A 312 -1.43 20.52 9.48
CA ASP A 312 -2.13 21.19 10.60
C ASP A 312 -3.33 22.01 10.13
#